data_d6adfcf4b44012118eee75d768e414e8
#
_entry.id   d6adfcf4b44012118eee75d768e414e8
#
_cell.length_a   1.000
_cell.length_b   1.000
_cell.length_c   1.000
_cell.angle_alpha   90.00
_cell.angle_beta   90.00
_cell.angle_gamma   90.00
#
_symmetry.space_group_name_H-M   'P 1'
#
loop_
_entity.id
_entity.type
_entity.pdbx_description
1 polymer ?
#
loop_
_entity_poly.entity_id
_entity_poly.type
_entity_poly.pdbx_seq_one_letter_code
_entity_poly.pdbx_strand_id
1 'polypeptide(L)'
;MKKMFSMLSALVITTTLMIGSAMADYRLIIPSPQGTGTSIWGQTVAAELEKYLGEKIIVEHIKGAKGNLGLNTFNEKYKGDKKTIVLAHGGNADAWLIEDVKWSFYDWDPVLIQPYNITTTIKKDFDWQNETLSLADCGGCVPETLAWAVLKGWDNINFIRKMSPGAAKQAWLRGEFNYIREPVSRHIKNTLPMVESGEAVRLFNHGLFTMKGFKEDPNWPDTPSMTKLYEKTFGKMPSGDIYDAYVLATVWREGMQKGLYMHKGANTKEVTKAFKKMMKNKESREYLESKLGKYPMYFGKDAHKVLDRLYSYVTKDSLKALVDFASEKMQWSTAVYVESKAK
;
A
#
# COMPACT_ATOMS: atom_id res chain seq x y z
N MET A 1 42.84 82.21 9.96
CA MET A 1 43.85 81.31 9.43
C MET A 1 44.00 80.17 10.39
N LYS A 2 43.48 79.00 10.12
CA LYS A 2 43.88 77.67 10.50
C LYS A 2 42.84 76.69 10.01
N LYS A 3 43.16 75.91 9.01
CA LYS A 3 42.32 74.86 8.40
C LYS A 3 42.26 73.69 9.41
N MET A 4 41.06 73.27 9.80
CA MET A 4 40.88 72.01 10.48
C MET A 4 40.40 70.95 9.47
N PHE A 5 41.21 69.95 9.21
CA PHE A 5 40.89 68.79 8.43
C PHE A 5 40.04 67.87 9.31
N SER A 6 38.83 67.62 8.87
CA SER A 6 37.98 66.60 9.45
C SER A 6 38.20 65.29 8.70
N MET A 7 38.76 64.28 9.38
CA MET A 7 38.83 62.91 8.89
C MET A 7 37.50 62.21 9.12
N LEU A 8 36.78 61.95 8.04
CA LEU A 8 35.62 61.05 8.07
C LEU A 8 36.12 59.61 7.94
N SER A 9 36.08 58.87 9.03
CA SER A 9 36.34 57.41 8.99
C SER A 9 35.08 56.71 8.51
N ALA A 10 35.09 56.19 7.27
CA ALA A 10 34.05 55.35 6.75
C ALA A 10 34.15 53.94 7.37
N LEU A 11 33.22 53.62 8.29
CA LEU A 11 33.06 52.30 8.84
C LEU A 11 32.28 51.45 7.81
N VAL A 12 33.02 50.61 7.06
CA VAL A 12 32.40 49.61 6.17
C VAL A 12 31.90 48.47 7.02
N ILE A 13 30.60 48.45 7.31
CA ILE A 13 29.94 47.31 7.91
C ILE A 13 29.70 46.28 6.81
N THR A 14 30.59 45.27 6.71
CA THR A 14 30.38 44.10 5.86
C THR A 14 29.33 43.20 6.51
N THR A 15 28.07 43.42 6.17
CA THR A 15 27.00 42.46 6.49
C THR A 15 27.21 41.22 5.63
N THR A 16 27.84 40.22 6.21
CA THR A 16 27.86 38.85 5.65
C THR A 16 26.44 38.32 5.69
N LEU A 17 25.70 38.49 4.60
CA LEU A 17 24.46 37.74 4.35
C LEU A 17 24.85 36.26 4.32
N MET A 18 24.69 35.57 5.45
CA MET A 18 24.57 34.14 5.44
C MET A 18 23.30 33.83 4.66
N ILE A 19 23.45 33.65 3.35
CA ILE A 19 22.44 32.97 2.53
C ILE A 19 22.50 31.51 3.02
N GLY A 20 21.76 31.23 4.10
CA GLY A 20 21.39 29.86 4.40
C GLY A 20 20.71 29.35 3.15
N SER A 21 21.36 28.48 2.39
CA SER A 21 20.72 27.73 1.34
C SER A 21 19.50 27.10 1.99
N ALA A 22 18.30 27.59 1.65
CA ALA A 22 17.06 26.95 2.02
C ALA A 22 17.15 25.53 1.46
N MET A 23 17.53 24.59 2.31
CA MET A 23 17.56 23.18 1.94
C MET A 23 16.14 22.84 1.50
N ALA A 24 15.98 22.52 0.21
CA ALA A 24 14.66 22.15 -0.31
C ALA A 24 14.12 20.98 0.50
N ASP A 25 12.97 21.14 1.09
CA ASP A 25 12.29 20.12 1.88
C ASP A 25 12.07 18.84 1.05
N TYR A 26 11.99 17.70 1.72
CA TYR A 26 11.54 16.47 1.07
C TYR A 26 10.06 16.60 0.68
N ARG A 27 9.64 15.90 -0.36
CA ARG A 27 8.26 15.79 -0.79
C ARG A 27 7.82 14.34 -0.72
N LEU A 28 6.63 14.08 -0.20
CA LEU A 28 5.99 12.76 -0.26
C LEU A 28 4.71 12.86 -1.08
N ILE A 29 4.70 12.26 -2.26
CA ILE A 29 3.50 12.11 -3.09
C ILE A 29 2.71 10.91 -2.59
N ILE A 30 1.45 11.15 -2.21
CA ILE A 30 0.49 10.11 -1.82
C ILE A 30 -0.58 10.01 -2.91
N PRO A 31 -0.62 8.93 -3.70
CA PRO A 31 -1.55 8.76 -4.81
C PRO A 31 -2.95 8.33 -4.34
N SER A 32 -3.47 8.99 -3.33
CA SER A 32 -4.72 8.60 -2.68
C SER A 32 -5.40 9.81 -2.03
N PRO A 33 -6.75 9.84 -1.95
CA PRO A 33 -7.44 10.89 -1.20
C PRO A 33 -7.05 10.91 0.27
N GLN A 34 -7.15 12.08 0.90
CA GLN A 34 -7.01 12.23 2.34
C GLN A 34 -8.01 11.34 3.10
N GLY A 35 -7.63 10.88 4.29
CA GLY A 35 -8.45 10.02 5.15
C GLY A 35 -8.52 8.54 4.72
N THR A 36 -7.91 8.15 3.61
CA THR A 36 -7.76 6.74 3.24
C THR A 36 -6.68 6.08 4.08
N GLY A 37 -6.69 4.73 4.16
CA GLY A 37 -5.63 3.99 4.87
C GLY A 37 -4.22 4.28 4.33
N THR A 38 -4.10 4.52 3.03
CA THR A 38 -2.81 4.93 2.41
C THR A 38 -2.40 6.32 2.84
N SER A 39 -3.34 7.27 2.90
CA SER A 39 -3.09 8.63 3.38
C SER A 39 -2.69 8.65 4.85
N ILE A 40 -3.42 7.95 5.71
CA ILE A 40 -3.12 7.83 7.15
C ILE A 40 -1.71 7.26 7.33
N TRP A 41 -1.39 6.18 6.64
CA TRP A 41 -0.06 5.56 6.70
C TRP A 41 1.04 6.54 6.28
N GLY A 42 0.90 7.17 5.12
CA GLY A 42 1.91 8.07 4.58
C GLY A 42 2.14 9.30 5.46
N GLN A 43 1.08 9.92 5.96
CA GLN A 43 1.18 11.08 6.87
C GLN A 43 1.81 10.70 8.22
N THR A 44 1.42 9.56 8.79
CA THR A 44 1.98 9.08 10.07
C THR A 44 3.47 8.79 9.95
N VAL A 45 3.87 8.12 8.85
CA VAL A 45 5.28 7.79 8.59
C VAL A 45 6.09 9.05 8.28
N ALA A 46 5.55 9.98 7.47
CA ALA A 46 6.25 11.23 7.16
C ALA A 46 6.54 12.05 8.41
N ALA A 47 5.53 12.27 9.26
CA ALA A 47 5.67 13.04 10.50
C ALA A 47 6.70 12.43 11.45
N GLU A 48 6.77 11.10 11.54
CA GLU A 48 7.74 10.43 12.39
C GLU A 48 9.15 10.46 11.77
N LEU A 49 9.25 10.28 10.44
CA LEU A 49 10.51 10.27 9.71
C LEU A 49 11.24 11.62 9.75
N GLU A 50 10.51 12.74 9.72
CA GLU A 50 11.07 14.11 9.85
C GLU A 50 12.03 14.23 11.03
N LYS A 51 11.70 13.63 12.18
CA LYS A 51 12.52 13.65 13.41
C LYS A 51 13.92 13.05 13.21
N TYR A 52 14.08 12.17 12.22
CA TYR A 52 15.31 11.42 11.95
C TYR A 52 16.01 11.86 10.67
N LEU A 53 15.28 12.50 9.78
CA LEU A 53 15.80 13.07 8.55
C LEU A 53 16.44 14.44 8.78
N GLY A 54 15.91 15.21 9.76
CA GLY A 54 16.35 16.57 10.07
C GLY A 54 15.83 17.62 9.08
N GLU A 55 14.93 17.23 8.19
CA GLU A 55 14.27 18.09 7.20
C GLU A 55 12.79 17.81 7.17
N LYS A 56 11.97 18.79 6.75
CA LYS A 56 10.53 18.63 6.60
C LYS A 56 10.18 17.74 5.42
N ILE A 57 9.02 17.10 5.50
CA ILE A 57 8.44 16.32 4.41
C ILE A 57 7.09 16.93 4.04
N ILE A 58 7.04 17.62 2.91
CA ILE A 58 5.80 18.19 2.36
C ILE A 58 4.97 17.05 1.77
N VAL A 59 3.81 16.79 2.36
CA VAL A 59 2.89 15.75 1.89
C VAL A 59 1.95 16.31 0.83
N GLU A 60 1.97 15.73 -0.37
CA GLU A 60 1.12 16.09 -1.50
C GLU A 60 0.20 14.92 -1.89
N HIS A 61 -1.12 15.16 -1.93
CA HIS A 61 -2.11 14.17 -2.35
C HIS A 61 -2.45 14.34 -3.83
N ILE A 62 -2.02 13.40 -4.68
CA ILE A 62 -2.35 13.37 -6.12
C ILE A 62 -3.24 12.17 -6.40
N LYS A 63 -4.55 12.36 -6.24
CA LYS A 63 -5.58 11.32 -6.42
C LYS A 63 -6.01 11.22 -7.89
N GLY A 64 -6.43 10.06 -8.33
CA GLY A 64 -7.03 9.82 -9.66
C GLY A 64 -6.56 8.50 -10.27
N ALA A 65 -7.34 7.95 -11.19
CA ALA A 65 -7.05 6.71 -11.90
C ALA A 65 -6.54 5.58 -10.98
N LYS A 66 -7.24 5.30 -9.88
CA LYS A 66 -6.84 4.30 -8.85
C LYS A 66 -5.44 4.54 -8.26
N GLY A 67 -4.93 5.77 -8.30
CA GLY A 67 -3.58 6.16 -7.85
C GLY A 67 -2.57 6.30 -8.99
N ASN A 68 -2.87 5.83 -10.19
CA ASN A 68 -1.94 5.90 -11.32
C ASN A 68 -1.58 7.34 -11.71
N LEU A 69 -2.49 8.32 -11.53
CA LEU A 69 -2.18 9.72 -11.79
C LEU A 69 -1.01 10.22 -10.92
N GLY A 70 -1.00 9.86 -9.63
CA GLY A 70 0.10 10.25 -8.73
C GLY A 70 1.44 9.60 -9.13
N LEU A 71 1.42 8.32 -9.53
CA LEU A 71 2.63 7.62 -9.99
C LEU A 71 3.12 8.15 -11.35
N ASN A 72 2.23 8.45 -12.29
CA ASN A 72 2.58 9.08 -13.55
C ASN A 72 3.20 10.47 -13.30
N THR A 73 2.58 11.27 -12.43
CA THR A 73 3.12 12.59 -12.05
C THR A 73 4.51 12.47 -11.45
N PHE A 74 4.73 11.51 -10.55
CA PHE A 74 6.06 11.25 -10.00
C PHE A 74 7.05 10.85 -11.10
N ASN A 75 6.66 9.92 -11.97
CA ASN A 75 7.53 9.39 -13.02
C ASN A 75 7.96 10.45 -14.04
N GLU A 76 7.06 11.36 -14.39
CA GLU A 76 7.26 12.35 -15.46
C GLU A 76 7.77 13.68 -14.92
N LYS A 77 7.07 14.26 -13.93
CA LYS A 77 7.33 15.62 -13.45
C LYS A 77 8.53 15.71 -12.51
N TYR A 78 8.77 14.67 -11.71
CA TYR A 78 9.81 14.68 -10.68
C TYR A 78 11.05 13.83 -11.05
N LYS A 79 11.17 13.46 -12.33
CA LYS A 79 12.34 12.77 -12.84
C LYS A 79 13.60 13.61 -12.61
N GLY A 80 14.59 13.02 -11.91
CA GLY A 80 15.83 13.72 -11.53
C GLY A 80 15.78 14.51 -10.22
N ASP A 81 14.60 14.69 -9.62
CA ASP A 81 14.49 15.28 -8.28
C ASP A 81 15.06 14.29 -7.24
N LYS A 82 15.97 14.81 -6.39
CA LYS A 82 16.68 14.01 -5.40
C LYS A 82 15.96 13.86 -4.07
N LYS A 83 14.89 14.63 -3.83
CA LYS A 83 14.16 14.70 -2.55
C LYS A 83 12.66 14.37 -2.67
N THR A 84 12.19 13.98 -3.85
CA THR A 84 10.80 13.52 -4.00
C THR A 84 10.69 12.02 -3.79
N ILE A 85 9.80 11.65 -2.89
CA ILE A 85 9.41 10.28 -2.54
C ILE A 85 7.99 10.05 -3.05
N VAL A 86 7.70 8.90 -3.63
CA VAL A 86 6.33 8.49 -3.93
C VAL A 86 5.94 7.30 -3.07
N LEU A 87 4.71 7.32 -2.56
CA LEU A 87 4.09 6.19 -1.88
C LEU A 87 3.29 5.38 -2.91
N ALA A 88 3.73 4.19 -3.23
CA ALA A 88 2.91 3.21 -3.92
C ALA A 88 2.15 2.32 -2.92
N HIS A 89 1.00 1.80 -3.33
CA HIS A 89 0.18 0.93 -2.50
C HIS A 89 -0.32 -0.29 -3.28
N GLY A 90 -0.92 -1.26 -2.61
CA GLY A 90 -1.36 -2.51 -3.22
C GLY A 90 -2.26 -2.34 -4.46
N GLY A 91 -3.08 -1.28 -4.54
CA GLY A 91 -3.86 -0.99 -5.75
C GLY A 91 -3.02 -0.61 -6.97
N ASN A 92 -1.84 -0.02 -6.75
CA ASN A 92 -0.88 0.22 -7.81
C ASN A 92 -0.17 -1.09 -8.23
N ALA A 93 0.04 -2.00 -7.28
CA ALA A 93 0.55 -3.34 -7.61
C ALA A 93 -0.43 -4.12 -8.50
N ASP A 94 -1.74 -4.07 -8.20
CA ASP A 94 -2.76 -4.64 -9.10
C ASP A 94 -2.71 -4.01 -10.49
N ALA A 95 -2.69 -2.67 -10.58
CA ALA A 95 -2.63 -1.97 -11.85
C ALA A 95 -1.35 -2.32 -12.65
N TRP A 96 -0.21 -2.44 -11.97
CA TRP A 96 1.03 -2.83 -12.63
C TRP A 96 0.94 -4.25 -13.24
N LEU A 97 0.26 -5.19 -12.57
CA LEU A 97 0.08 -6.54 -13.10
C LEU A 97 -0.86 -6.58 -14.31
N ILE A 98 -2.00 -5.91 -14.23
CA ILE A 98 -3.14 -6.14 -15.13
C ILE A 98 -3.43 -4.99 -16.11
N GLU A 99 -2.73 -3.85 -16.04
CA GLU A 99 -2.89 -2.73 -16.96
C GLU A 99 -1.57 -2.40 -17.67
N ASP A 100 -1.63 -1.82 -18.85
CA ASP A 100 -0.47 -1.22 -19.49
C ASP A 100 -0.20 0.17 -18.92
N VAL A 101 0.52 0.21 -17.79
CA VAL A 101 0.89 1.44 -17.10
C VAL A 101 2.21 2.01 -17.64
N LYS A 102 2.36 3.33 -17.62
CA LYS A 102 3.54 4.04 -18.14
C LYS A 102 4.74 4.11 -17.16
N TRP A 103 4.74 3.27 -16.16
CA TRP A 103 5.77 3.23 -15.12
C TRP A 103 6.00 1.79 -14.66
N SER A 104 7.17 1.54 -14.09
CA SER A 104 7.47 0.27 -13.46
C SER A 104 8.12 0.48 -12.10
N PHE A 105 7.86 -0.41 -11.15
CA PHE A 105 8.57 -0.43 -9.87
C PHE A 105 10.07 -0.62 -10.03
N TYR A 106 10.53 -1.13 -11.17
CA TYR A 106 11.94 -1.32 -11.51
C TYR A 106 12.62 -0.07 -12.08
N ASP A 107 11.84 0.96 -12.42
CA ASP A 107 12.38 2.26 -12.85
C ASP A 107 12.88 3.10 -11.68
N TRP A 108 12.48 2.74 -10.47
CA TRP A 108 12.75 3.48 -9.24
C TRP A 108 13.55 2.64 -8.23
N ASP A 109 14.13 3.32 -7.23
CA ASP A 109 14.79 2.67 -6.09
C ASP A 109 13.82 2.58 -4.90
N PRO A 110 13.48 1.38 -4.42
CA PRO A 110 12.68 1.22 -3.22
C PRO A 110 13.49 1.62 -1.99
N VAL A 111 13.01 2.62 -1.27
CA VAL A 111 13.56 3.06 0.01
C VAL A 111 13.03 2.18 1.14
N LEU A 112 11.74 1.85 1.05
CA LEU A 112 11.02 1.01 1.99
C LEU A 112 9.96 0.20 1.24
N ILE A 113 9.82 -1.09 1.60
CA ILE A 113 8.65 -1.90 1.29
C ILE A 113 8.14 -2.49 2.61
N GLN A 114 6.85 -2.31 2.86
CA GLN A 114 6.15 -2.91 3.98
C GLN A 114 5.02 -3.80 3.45
N PRO A 115 5.18 -5.12 3.52
CA PRO A 115 4.07 -6.04 3.39
C PRO A 115 3.01 -5.72 4.45
N TYR A 116 1.77 -5.86 4.07
CA TYR A 116 0.64 -5.51 4.92
C TYR A 116 -0.50 -6.46 4.63
N ASN A 117 -1.31 -6.76 5.62
CA ASN A 117 -2.41 -7.70 5.42
C ASN A 117 -3.76 -7.00 5.48
N ILE A 118 -4.73 -7.61 4.84
CA ILE A 118 -6.13 -7.18 4.81
C ILE A 118 -6.98 -8.29 5.41
N THR A 119 -7.89 -7.90 6.29
CA THR A 119 -8.79 -8.81 6.99
C THR A 119 -10.19 -8.67 6.44
N THR A 120 -10.81 -9.79 6.15
CA THR A 120 -12.21 -9.93 5.78
C THR A 120 -13.01 -10.26 7.02
N THR A 121 -13.99 -9.41 7.29
CA THR A 121 -14.92 -9.55 8.41
C THR A 121 -16.34 -9.68 7.86
N ILE A 122 -17.12 -10.60 8.42
CA ILE A 122 -18.53 -10.83 8.06
C ILE A 122 -19.45 -10.50 9.23
N LYS A 123 -20.73 -10.27 8.95
CA LYS A 123 -21.79 -10.28 9.99
C LYS A 123 -21.84 -11.65 10.63
N LYS A 124 -22.08 -11.71 11.95
CA LYS A 124 -22.06 -12.97 12.71
C LYS A 124 -23.04 -14.02 12.19
N ASP A 125 -24.18 -13.60 11.75
CA ASP A 125 -25.33 -14.42 11.29
C ASP A 125 -25.31 -14.68 9.77
N PHE A 126 -24.31 -14.19 9.05
CA PHE A 126 -24.16 -14.45 7.63
C PHE A 126 -23.57 -15.85 7.38
N ASP A 127 -24.37 -16.72 6.79
CA ASP A 127 -23.91 -18.03 6.32
C ASP A 127 -23.16 -17.88 4.98
N TRP A 128 -21.87 -17.55 5.10
CA TRP A 128 -21.03 -17.30 3.94
C TRP A 128 -20.90 -18.51 2.98
N GLN A 129 -21.20 -19.73 3.44
CA GLN A 129 -21.12 -20.93 2.61
C GLN A 129 -22.36 -21.07 1.72
N ASN A 130 -23.55 -20.80 2.24
CA ASN A 130 -24.83 -21.09 1.58
C ASN A 130 -25.51 -19.83 1.02
N GLU A 131 -25.36 -18.66 1.64
CA GLU A 131 -26.00 -17.44 1.15
C GLU A 131 -25.19 -16.78 0.02
N THR A 132 -25.87 -16.13 -0.93
CA THR A 132 -25.22 -15.32 -1.99
C THR A 132 -24.47 -14.15 -1.37
N LEU A 133 -23.21 -13.99 -1.78
CA LEU A 133 -22.37 -12.87 -1.34
C LEU A 133 -22.56 -11.65 -2.24
N SER A 134 -22.90 -10.50 -1.67
CA SER A 134 -22.80 -9.22 -2.36
C SER A 134 -21.39 -8.66 -2.21
N LEU A 135 -20.61 -8.67 -3.28
CA LEU A 135 -19.19 -8.29 -3.31
C LEU A 135 -19.01 -6.93 -3.96
N ALA A 136 -18.53 -5.95 -3.19
CA ALA A 136 -18.24 -4.63 -3.71
C ALA A 136 -16.90 -4.58 -4.48
N ASP A 137 -16.94 -4.11 -5.72
CA ASP A 137 -15.71 -3.66 -6.41
C ASP A 137 -15.21 -2.38 -5.76
N CYS A 138 -14.31 -2.52 -4.84
CA CYS A 138 -13.69 -1.38 -4.14
C CYS A 138 -12.54 -0.72 -4.94
N GLY A 139 -12.60 -0.77 -6.26
CA GLY A 139 -11.64 -0.09 -7.14
C GLY A 139 -10.26 -0.73 -7.17
N GLY A 140 -10.18 -2.06 -7.12
CA GLY A 140 -8.91 -2.80 -7.14
C GLY A 140 -8.76 -3.77 -5.98
N CYS A 141 -9.83 -4.38 -5.52
CA CYS A 141 -9.79 -5.43 -4.50
C CYS A 141 -9.60 -6.82 -5.13
N VAL A 142 -8.61 -6.95 -6.01
CA VAL A 142 -8.41 -8.15 -6.83
C VAL A 142 -8.20 -9.41 -5.99
N PRO A 143 -7.29 -9.46 -5.00
CA PRO A 143 -7.13 -10.64 -4.18
C PRO A 143 -8.39 -11.03 -3.42
N GLU A 144 -9.14 -10.05 -2.91
CA GLU A 144 -10.39 -10.31 -2.20
C GLU A 144 -11.46 -10.91 -3.12
N THR A 145 -11.58 -10.37 -4.34
CA THR A 145 -12.52 -10.87 -5.33
C THR A 145 -12.19 -12.31 -5.75
N LEU A 146 -10.90 -12.58 -5.97
CA LEU A 146 -10.40 -13.94 -6.27
C LEU A 146 -10.56 -14.89 -5.08
N ALA A 147 -10.31 -14.44 -3.85
CA ALA A 147 -10.51 -15.24 -2.64
C ALA A 147 -11.96 -15.73 -2.53
N TRP A 148 -12.90 -14.83 -2.73
CA TRP A 148 -14.31 -15.18 -2.71
C TRP A 148 -14.72 -16.06 -3.89
N ALA A 149 -14.14 -15.84 -5.09
CA ALA A 149 -14.38 -16.73 -6.24
C ALA A 149 -13.85 -18.15 -5.99
N VAL A 150 -12.71 -18.30 -5.30
CA VAL A 150 -12.18 -19.60 -4.87
C VAL A 150 -13.05 -20.25 -3.80
N LEU A 151 -13.51 -19.48 -2.80
CA LEU A 151 -14.28 -20.01 -1.67
C LEU A 151 -15.72 -20.39 -2.04
N LYS A 152 -16.38 -19.62 -2.89
CA LYS A 152 -17.80 -19.77 -3.20
C LYS A 152 -18.13 -20.19 -4.62
N GLY A 153 -17.16 -20.06 -5.55
CA GLY A 153 -17.47 -20.03 -6.97
C GLY A 153 -18.08 -18.69 -7.42
N TRP A 154 -17.74 -18.27 -8.62
CA TRP A 154 -18.15 -16.95 -9.13
C TRP A 154 -19.67 -16.76 -9.24
N ASP A 155 -20.38 -17.81 -9.61
CA ASP A 155 -21.83 -17.77 -9.83
C ASP A 155 -22.64 -17.51 -8.54
N ASN A 156 -22.03 -17.68 -7.38
CA ASN A 156 -22.62 -17.39 -6.08
C ASN A 156 -22.25 -16.01 -5.54
N ILE A 157 -21.72 -15.13 -6.42
CA ILE A 157 -21.29 -13.78 -6.06
C ILE A 157 -22.09 -12.76 -6.86
N ASN A 158 -22.81 -11.89 -6.15
CA ASN A 158 -23.39 -10.68 -6.72
C ASN A 158 -22.33 -9.56 -6.72
N PHE A 159 -21.64 -9.38 -7.84
CA PHE A 159 -20.52 -8.42 -7.95
C PHE A 159 -21.02 -7.01 -8.27
N ILE A 160 -20.91 -6.11 -7.29
CA ILE A 160 -21.39 -4.72 -7.38
C ILE A 160 -20.23 -3.79 -7.75
N ARG A 161 -20.29 -3.26 -8.96
CA ARG A 161 -19.22 -2.47 -9.57
C ARG A 161 -19.24 -1.00 -9.13
N LYS A 162 -18.08 -0.35 -9.28
CA LYS A 162 -17.89 1.10 -9.07
C LYS A 162 -18.27 1.60 -7.67
N MET A 163 -18.14 0.76 -6.66
CA MET A 163 -18.39 1.15 -5.29
C MET A 163 -17.08 1.54 -4.58
N SER A 164 -17.04 2.74 -4.00
CA SER A 164 -15.89 3.17 -3.22
C SER A 164 -15.80 2.42 -1.88
N PRO A 165 -14.59 2.28 -1.28
CA PRO A 165 -14.45 1.64 0.04
C PRO A 165 -15.29 2.32 1.14
N GLY A 166 -15.52 3.63 1.02
CA GLY A 166 -16.38 4.37 1.94
C GLY A 166 -17.86 4.02 1.77
N ALA A 167 -18.34 3.94 0.51
CA ALA A 167 -19.69 3.52 0.21
C ALA A 167 -19.96 2.07 0.63
N ALA A 168 -19.01 1.15 0.37
CA ALA A 168 -19.11 -0.24 0.82
C ALA A 168 -19.21 -0.34 2.35
N LYS A 169 -18.45 0.47 3.09
CA LYS A 169 -18.56 0.51 4.55
C LYS A 169 -19.94 0.99 5.01
N GLN A 170 -20.49 2.03 4.40
CA GLN A 170 -21.83 2.51 4.75
C GLN A 170 -22.90 1.47 4.45
N ALA A 171 -22.82 0.80 3.30
CA ALA A 171 -23.72 -0.29 2.94
C ALA A 171 -23.63 -1.48 3.93
N TRP A 172 -22.43 -1.83 4.36
CA TRP A 172 -22.22 -2.86 5.40
C TRP A 172 -22.83 -2.46 6.75
N LEU A 173 -22.65 -1.19 7.18
CA LEU A 173 -23.25 -0.69 8.42
C LEU A 173 -24.79 -0.70 8.37
N ARG A 174 -25.41 -0.47 7.20
CA ARG A 174 -26.86 -0.57 7.00
C ARG A 174 -27.38 -2.01 6.82
N GLY A 175 -26.48 -3.01 6.77
CA GLY A 175 -26.86 -4.41 6.54
C GLY A 175 -27.12 -4.77 5.07
N GLU A 176 -26.77 -3.88 4.13
CA GLU A 176 -26.88 -4.15 2.68
C GLU A 176 -25.79 -5.10 2.19
N PHE A 177 -24.65 -5.14 2.88
CA PHE A 177 -23.56 -6.08 2.67
C PHE A 177 -23.29 -6.90 3.92
N ASN A 178 -22.98 -8.17 3.70
CA ASN A 178 -22.71 -9.11 4.76
C ASN A 178 -21.22 -9.21 5.13
N TYR A 179 -20.34 -8.56 4.37
CA TYR A 179 -18.91 -8.55 4.63
C TYR A 179 -18.31 -7.16 4.46
N ILE A 180 -17.15 -6.96 5.09
CA ILE A 180 -16.26 -5.82 4.87
C ILE A 180 -14.81 -6.30 4.89
N ARG A 181 -13.96 -5.64 4.08
CA ARG A 181 -12.52 -5.84 4.08
C ARG A 181 -11.80 -4.57 4.49
N GLU A 182 -10.85 -4.70 5.39
CA GLU A 182 -10.10 -3.53 5.84
C GLU A 182 -8.63 -3.88 6.15
N PRO A 183 -7.69 -2.97 5.84
CA PRO A 183 -6.35 -3.06 6.39
C PRO A 183 -6.39 -2.86 7.92
N VAL A 184 -5.42 -3.41 8.63
CA VAL A 184 -5.42 -3.45 10.10
C VAL A 184 -5.66 -2.09 10.76
N SER A 185 -5.08 -1.01 10.23
CA SER A 185 -5.25 0.35 10.78
C SER A 185 -6.71 0.85 10.73
N ARG A 186 -7.45 0.46 9.69
CA ARG A 186 -8.88 0.77 9.57
C ARG A 186 -9.73 -0.22 10.36
N HIS A 187 -9.36 -1.48 10.37
CA HIS A 187 -10.04 -2.52 11.12
C HIS A 187 -10.06 -2.18 12.62
N ILE A 188 -8.93 -1.82 13.21
CA ILE A 188 -8.84 -1.38 14.61
C ILE A 188 -9.81 -0.23 14.89
N LYS A 189 -9.85 0.76 14.01
CA LYS A 189 -10.68 1.96 14.20
C LYS A 189 -12.18 1.71 13.98
N ASN A 190 -12.54 0.88 13.02
CA ASN A 190 -13.90 0.85 12.49
C ASN A 190 -14.65 -0.44 12.81
N THR A 191 -13.98 -1.58 12.76
CA THR A 191 -14.64 -2.90 12.73
C THR A 191 -14.32 -3.72 13.98
N LEU A 192 -13.16 -3.51 14.60
CA LEU A 192 -12.79 -4.20 15.82
C LEU A 192 -13.85 -4.08 16.94
N PRO A 193 -14.45 -2.91 17.21
CA PRO A 193 -15.51 -2.80 18.20
C PRO A 193 -16.70 -3.73 17.93
N MET A 194 -17.06 -3.95 16.67
CA MET A 194 -18.15 -4.86 16.29
C MET A 194 -17.76 -6.33 16.44
N VAL A 195 -16.48 -6.65 16.26
CA VAL A 195 -15.96 -8.00 16.55
C VAL A 195 -15.94 -8.25 18.05
N GLU A 196 -15.54 -7.26 18.84
CA GLU A 196 -15.51 -7.35 20.32
C GLU A 196 -16.91 -7.42 20.93
N SER A 197 -17.91 -6.74 20.35
CA SER A 197 -19.31 -6.85 20.75
C SER A 197 -19.99 -8.14 20.28
N GLY A 198 -19.34 -8.92 19.38
CA GLY A 198 -19.89 -10.14 18.83
C GLY A 198 -20.90 -9.93 17.69
N GLU A 199 -21.01 -8.72 17.15
CA GLU A 199 -21.86 -8.41 15.96
C GLU A 199 -21.24 -8.89 14.65
N ALA A 200 -19.91 -9.04 14.62
CA ALA A 200 -19.16 -9.44 13.45
C ALA A 200 -18.05 -10.43 13.80
N VAL A 201 -17.56 -11.16 12.80
CA VAL A 201 -16.51 -12.16 12.94
C VAL A 201 -15.44 -11.93 11.87
N ARG A 202 -14.17 -11.96 12.24
CA ARG A 202 -13.08 -12.03 11.26
C ARG A 202 -13.07 -13.41 10.64
N LEU A 203 -13.42 -13.49 9.36
CA LEU A 203 -13.56 -14.78 8.67
C LEU A 203 -12.21 -15.30 8.18
N PHE A 204 -11.47 -14.46 7.47
CA PHE A 204 -10.14 -14.80 6.99
C PHE A 204 -9.29 -13.55 6.76
N ASN A 205 -8.02 -13.76 6.55
CA ASN A 205 -7.08 -12.79 6.00
C ASN A 205 -6.28 -13.45 4.85
N HIS A 206 -5.41 -12.68 4.16
CA HIS A 206 -4.61 -13.25 3.07
C HIS A 206 -3.29 -13.87 3.55
N GLY A 207 -2.97 -13.79 4.84
CA GLY A 207 -1.65 -14.12 5.38
C GLY A 207 -0.65 -12.97 5.17
N LEU A 208 0.37 -12.93 6.02
CA LEU A 208 1.44 -11.95 5.88
C LEU A 208 2.52 -12.47 4.94
N PHE A 209 2.77 -11.76 3.84
CA PHE A 209 3.89 -12.06 2.96
C PHE A 209 5.23 -11.83 3.67
N THR A 210 6.13 -12.81 3.59
CA THR A 210 7.50 -12.72 4.05
C THR A 210 8.47 -13.26 3.00
N MET A 211 9.77 -13.03 3.17
CA MET A 211 10.79 -13.60 2.29
C MET A 211 10.80 -15.14 2.24
N LYS A 212 10.18 -15.79 3.22
CA LYS A 212 10.05 -17.27 3.31
C LYS A 212 8.66 -17.78 2.90
N GLY A 213 7.81 -16.92 2.32
CA GLY A 213 6.41 -17.23 1.99
C GLY A 213 5.42 -16.60 2.95
N PHE A 214 4.17 -17.02 2.88
CA PHE A 214 3.11 -16.50 3.76
C PHE A 214 3.21 -17.06 5.18
N LYS A 215 2.87 -16.23 6.15
CA LYS A 215 2.72 -16.57 7.57
C LYS A 215 1.39 -16.06 8.09
N GLU A 216 1.02 -16.51 9.29
CA GLU A 216 -0.12 -15.94 10.02
C GLU A 216 0.07 -14.44 10.26
N ASP A 217 -1.03 -13.71 10.27
CA ASP A 217 -1.00 -12.29 10.60
C ASP A 217 -0.68 -12.10 12.10
N PRO A 218 0.40 -11.38 12.42
CA PRO A 218 0.79 -11.17 13.82
C PRO A 218 -0.22 -10.30 14.61
N ASN A 219 -1.10 -9.59 13.94
CA ASN A 219 -2.15 -8.79 14.60
C ASN A 219 -3.41 -9.62 14.89
N TRP A 220 -3.64 -10.68 14.11
CA TRP A 220 -4.84 -11.53 14.20
C TRP A 220 -4.47 -13.01 14.08
N PRO A 221 -3.70 -13.58 15.03
CA PRO A 221 -3.18 -14.95 14.92
C PRO A 221 -4.30 -16.01 14.91
N ASP A 222 -5.47 -15.69 15.47
CA ASP A 222 -6.63 -16.58 15.51
C ASP A 222 -7.49 -16.53 14.23
N THR A 223 -7.21 -15.60 13.32
CA THR A 223 -7.93 -15.49 12.05
C THR A 223 -7.18 -16.28 10.98
N PRO A 224 -7.77 -17.33 10.40
CA PRO A 224 -7.08 -18.14 9.40
C PRO A 224 -6.76 -17.35 8.13
N SER A 225 -5.72 -17.75 7.41
CA SER A 225 -5.58 -17.33 6.02
C SER A 225 -6.69 -17.92 5.15
N MET A 226 -6.99 -17.29 4.00
CA MET A 226 -7.99 -17.79 3.05
C MET A 226 -7.73 -19.25 2.66
N THR A 227 -6.47 -19.58 2.39
CA THR A 227 -6.06 -20.96 2.04
C THR A 227 -6.35 -21.94 3.15
N LYS A 228 -6.06 -21.59 4.41
CA LYS A 228 -6.38 -22.44 5.56
C LYS A 228 -7.87 -22.55 5.82
N LEU A 229 -8.62 -21.45 5.62
CA LEU A 229 -10.08 -21.51 5.69
C LEU A 229 -10.64 -22.47 4.65
N TYR A 230 -10.14 -22.40 3.41
CA TYR A 230 -10.54 -23.31 2.33
C TYR A 230 -10.24 -24.77 2.69
N GLU A 231 -9.01 -25.06 3.12
CA GLU A 231 -8.61 -26.42 3.52
C GLU A 231 -9.47 -26.95 4.65
N LYS A 232 -9.74 -26.14 5.67
CA LYS A 232 -10.60 -26.52 6.81
C LYS A 232 -12.05 -26.79 6.36
N THR A 233 -12.55 -26.02 5.39
CA THR A 233 -13.94 -26.11 4.93
C THR A 233 -14.16 -27.27 3.96
N PHE A 234 -13.22 -27.50 3.04
CA PHE A 234 -13.39 -28.44 1.93
C PHE A 234 -12.50 -29.70 2.03
N GLY A 235 -11.65 -29.81 3.05
CA GLY A 235 -10.79 -30.95 3.30
C GLY A 235 -9.64 -31.14 2.30
N LYS A 236 -9.36 -30.14 1.47
CA LYS A 236 -8.29 -30.13 0.46
C LYS A 236 -7.73 -28.73 0.22
N MET A 237 -6.50 -28.66 -0.28
CA MET A 237 -5.91 -27.40 -0.72
C MET A 237 -6.63 -26.87 -1.97
N PRO A 238 -6.83 -25.54 -2.08
CA PRO A 238 -7.33 -24.95 -3.32
C PRO A 238 -6.31 -25.12 -4.46
N SER A 239 -6.79 -25.21 -5.70
CA SER A 239 -5.97 -25.35 -6.91
C SER A 239 -6.70 -24.83 -8.14
N GLY A 240 -5.99 -24.70 -9.26
CA GLY A 240 -6.49 -24.25 -10.55
C GLY A 240 -6.29 -22.76 -10.81
N ASP A 241 -6.62 -22.33 -12.02
CA ASP A 241 -6.25 -21.00 -12.57
C ASP A 241 -6.70 -19.83 -11.68
N ILE A 242 -7.92 -19.90 -11.12
CA ILE A 242 -8.44 -18.85 -10.22
C ILE A 242 -7.61 -18.78 -8.93
N TYR A 243 -7.17 -19.93 -8.41
CA TYR A 243 -6.32 -19.95 -7.24
C TYR A 243 -4.91 -19.44 -7.55
N ASP A 244 -4.35 -19.79 -8.69
CA ASP A 244 -3.03 -19.30 -9.14
C ASP A 244 -3.06 -17.78 -9.37
N ALA A 245 -4.14 -17.27 -9.96
CA ALA A 245 -4.40 -15.84 -10.06
C ALA A 245 -4.55 -15.17 -8.68
N TYR A 246 -5.22 -15.83 -7.72
CA TYR A 246 -5.32 -15.36 -6.34
C TYR A 246 -3.96 -15.27 -5.66
N VAL A 247 -3.13 -16.30 -5.80
CA VAL A 247 -1.77 -16.31 -5.21
C VAL A 247 -0.94 -15.16 -5.78
N LEU A 248 -0.91 -14.99 -7.11
CA LEU A 248 -0.18 -13.91 -7.76
C LEU A 248 -0.65 -12.54 -7.28
N ALA A 249 -1.96 -12.29 -7.36
CA ALA A 249 -2.55 -11.01 -6.96
C ALA A 249 -2.28 -10.71 -5.48
N THR A 250 -2.40 -11.72 -4.61
CA THR A 250 -2.16 -11.57 -3.18
C THR A 250 -0.71 -11.29 -2.86
N VAL A 251 0.21 -12.03 -3.45
CA VAL A 251 1.66 -11.83 -3.26
C VAL A 251 2.03 -10.39 -3.61
N TRP A 252 1.62 -9.91 -4.78
CA TRP A 252 1.94 -8.56 -5.22
C TRP A 252 1.25 -7.49 -4.40
N ARG A 253 -0.05 -7.62 -4.20
CA ARG A 253 -0.82 -6.61 -3.49
C ARG A 253 -0.42 -6.48 -2.04
N GLU A 254 -0.35 -7.60 -1.31
CA GLU A 254 -0.06 -7.57 0.11
C GLU A 254 1.46 -7.41 0.36
N GLY A 255 2.30 -7.95 -0.51
CA GLY A 255 3.75 -7.75 -0.46
C GLY A 255 4.18 -6.31 -0.75
N MET A 256 3.46 -5.63 -1.63
CA MET A 256 3.67 -4.23 -2.02
C MET A 256 2.66 -3.27 -1.41
N GLN A 257 2.01 -3.63 -0.32
CA GLN A 257 0.90 -2.85 0.22
C GLN A 257 1.30 -1.42 0.59
N LYS A 258 2.53 -1.21 1.02
CA LYS A 258 3.14 0.12 1.20
C LYS A 258 4.58 0.09 0.70
N GLY A 259 4.85 0.86 -0.33
CA GLY A 259 6.19 1.02 -0.88
C GLY A 259 6.54 2.50 -1.03
N LEU A 260 7.68 2.91 -0.50
CA LEU A 260 8.24 4.23 -0.74
C LEU A 260 9.37 4.13 -1.74
N TYR A 261 9.27 4.90 -2.80
CA TYR A 261 10.22 4.90 -3.90
C TYR A 261 10.76 6.29 -4.19
N MET A 262 11.98 6.34 -4.69
CA MET A 262 12.61 7.53 -5.23
C MET A 262 13.19 7.22 -6.61
N HIS A 263 13.40 8.22 -7.45
CA HIS A 263 14.10 8.01 -8.71
C HIS A 263 15.52 7.50 -8.49
N LYS A 264 16.02 6.71 -9.43
CA LYS A 264 17.43 6.26 -9.42
C LYS A 264 18.37 7.46 -9.37
N GLY A 265 19.36 7.41 -8.49
CA GLY A 265 20.28 8.51 -8.26
C GLY A 265 19.80 9.60 -7.27
N ALA A 266 18.61 9.44 -6.67
CA ALA A 266 18.15 10.32 -5.59
C ALA A 266 18.80 9.99 -4.23
N ASN A 267 18.44 10.74 -3.19
CA ASN A 267 19.01 10.61 -1.83
C ASN A 267 18.54 9.38 -1.06
N THR A 268 18.37 8.23 -1.73
CA THR A 268 17.84 6.98 -1.17
C THR A 268 18.61 6.48 0.04
N LYS A 269 19.94 6.68 0.06
CA LYS A 269 20.78 6.24 1.19
C LYS A 269 20.49 7.02 2.46
N GLU A 270 20.29 8.33 2.35
CA GLU A 270 19.98 9.23 3.45
C GLU A 270 18.61 8.87 4.06
N VAL A 271 17.58 8.79 3.23
CA VAL A 271 16.22 8.42 3.65
C VAL A 271 16.19 7.02 4.26
N THR A 272 16.87 6.04 3.66
CA THR A 272 17.02 4.68 4.21
C THR A 272 17.69 4.67 5.58
N LYS A 273 18.74 5.51 5.77
CA LYS A 273 19.43 5.63 7.07
C LYS A 273 18.52 6.24 8.13
N ALA A 274 17.73 7.25 7.78
CA ALA A 274 16.75 7.87 8.67
C ALA A 274 15.67 6.85 9.10
N PHE A 275 15.11 6.08 8.17
CA PHE A 275 14.18 5.00 8.48
C PHE A 275 14.77 3.95 9.42
N LYS A 276 15.98 3.50 9.18
CA LYS A 276 16.65 2.53 10.07
C LYS A 276 16.87 3.08 11.47
N LYS A 277 17.19 4.38 11.63
CA LYS A 277 17.30 5.03 12.93
C LYS A 277 15.93 5.10 13.63
N MET A 278 14.89 5.53 12.91
CA MET A 278 13.52 5.60 13.38
C MET A 278 13.05 4.25 13.94
N MET A 279 13.21 3.17 13.19
CA MET A 279 12.78 1.84 13.62
C MET A 279 13.64 1.20 14.72
N LYS A 280 14.87 1.68 14.94
CA LYS A 280 15.69 1.30 16.10
C LYS A 280 15.24 2.00 17.38
N ASN A 281 14.67 3.18 17.29
CA ASN A 281 14.11 3.88 18.43
C ASN A 281 12.81 3.17 18.89
N LYS A 282 12.76 2.79 20.16
CA LYS A 282 11.65 2.03 20.74
C LYS A 282 10.34 2.81 20.69
N GLU A 283 10.37 4.08 21.08
CA GLU A 283 9.18 4.94 21.14
C GLU A 283 8.57 5.14 19.74
N SER A 284 9.38 5.49 18.73
CA SER A 284 8.93 5.65 17.36
C SER A 284 8.35 4.35 16.78
N ARG A 285 9.00 3.22 17.05
CA ARG A 285 8.51 1.92 16.60
C ARG A 285 7.17 1.57 17.25
N GLU A 286 7.04 1.68 18.57
CA GLU A 286 5.80 1.39 19.30
C GLU A 286 4.68 2.34 18.85
N TYR A 287 4.98 3.62 18.63
CA TYR A 287 4.03 4.57 18.08
C TYR A 287 3.52 4.14 16.71
N LEU A 288 4.41 3.80 15.77
CA LEU A 288 4.02 3.35 14.43
C LEU A 288 3.22 2.04 14.50
N GLU A 289 3.66 1.07 15.30
CA GLU A 289 2.95 -0.19 15.47
C GLU A 289 1.53 0.00 16.04
N SER A 290 1.35 0.92 16.98
CA SER A 290 0.04 1.23 17.55
C SER A 290 -0.93 1.86 16.55
N LYS A 291 -0.43 2.61 15.56
CA LYS A 291 -1.25 3.29 14.56
C LYS A 291 -1.45 2.48 13.28
N LEU A 292 -0.45 1.70 12.92
CA LEU A 292 -0.35 1.08 11.59
C LEU A 292 -0.38 -0.46 11.65
N GLY A 293 -0.23 -1.06 12.83
CA GLY A 293 -0.13 -2.50 13.02
C GLY A 293 1.33 -3.00 13.00
N LYS A 294 1.52 -4.22 13.50
CA LYS A 294 2.83 -4.86 13.65
C LYS A 294 3.21 -5.61 12.37
N TYR A 295 3.80 -4.91 11.43
CA TYR A 295 4.26 -5.50 10.17
C TYR A 295 5.74 -5.20 9.93
N PRO A 296 6.49 -6.14 9.32
CA PRO A 296 7.90 -5.93 9.02
C PRO A 296 8.07 -4.81 7.99
N MET A 297 9.12 -4.03 8.15
CA MET A 297 9.55 -3.03 7.17
C MET A 297 10.91 -3.44 6.59
N TYR A 298 11.01 -3.47 5.28
CA TYR A 298 12.23 -3.78 4.54
C TYR A 298 12.81 -2.52 3.94
N PHE A 299 14.12 -2.26 4.14
CA PHE A 299 14.74 -0.99 3.76
C PHE A 299 15.88 -1.17 2.75
N GLY A 300 15.96 -0.31 1.76
CA GLY A 300 17.05 -0.26 0.79
C GLY A 300 17.30 -1.62 0.13
N LYS A 301 18.48 -2.23 0.32
CA LYS A 301 18.81 -3.53 -0.29
C LYS A 301 17.81 -4.65 0.04
N ASP A 302 17.23 -4.65 1.23
CA ASP A 302 16.26 -5.67 1.60
C ASP A 302 14.89 -5.38 0.94
N ALA A 303 14.55 -4.11 0.70
CA ALA A 303 13.38 -3.75 -0.12
C ALA A 303 13.54 -4.21 -1.58
N HIS A 304 14.73 -4.08 -2.17
CA HIS A 304 15.01 -4.65 -3.51
C HIS A 304 14.81 -6.18 -3.53
N LYS A 305 15.32 -6.90 -2.52
CA LYS A 305 15.10 -8.37 -2.44
C LYS A 305 13.62 -8.74 -2.35
N VAL A 306 12.82 -7.94 -1.62
CA VAL A 306 11.36 -8.14 -1.58
C VAL A 306 10.78 -7.98 -2.98
N LEU A 307 11.10 -6.90 -3.70
CA LEU A 307 10.62 -6.67 -5.05
C LEU A 307 11.00 -7.82 -6.00
N ASP A 308 12.26 -8.28 -5.95
CA ASP A 308 12.72 -9.43 -6.75
C ASP A 308 11.96 -10.72 -6.41
N ARG A 309 11.67 -10.93 -5.11
CA ARG A 309 10.89 -12.09 -4.67
C ARG A 309 9.45 -12.01 -5.16
N LEU A 310 8.81 -10.85 -5.10
CA LEU A 310 7.45 -10.66 -5.65
C LEU A 310 7.42 -10.97 -7.14
N TYR A 311 8.41 -10.49 -7.89
CA TYR A 311 8.51 -10.74 -9.32
C TYR A 311 8.70 -12.23 -9.66
N SER A 312 9.29 -13.02 -8.77
CA SER A 312 9.44 -14.46 -9.00
C SER A 312 8.11 -15.23 -9.08
N TYR A 313 7.00 -14.63 -8.68
CA TYR A 313 5.65 -15.21 -8.79
C TYR A 313 4.94 -14.86 -10.11
N VAL A 314 5.48 -13.91 -10.90
CA VAL A 314 4.85 -13.47 -12.14
C VAL A 314 5.24 -14.44 -13.27
N THR A 315 4.55 -15.57 -13.36
CA THR A 315 4.69 -16.50 -14.48
C THR A 315 3.71 -16.15 -15.61
N LYS A 316 3.95 -16.65 -16.83
CA LYS A 316 3.03 -16.43 -17.96
C LYS A 316 1.62 -16.93 -17.64
N ASP A 317 1.51 -18.11 -17.07
CA ASP A 317 0.21 -18.75 -16.77
C ASP A 317 -0.53 -18.01 -15.66
N SER A 318 0.12 -17.71 -14.53
CA SER A 318 -0.52 -17.00 -13.43
C SER A 318 -0.92 -15.55 -13.80
N LEU A 319 -0.10 -14.88 -14.60
CA LEU A 319 -0.43 -13.54 -15.11
C LEU A 319 -1.59 -13.59 -16.08
N LYS A 320 -1.60 -14.57 -17.00
CA LYS A 320 -2.70 -14.74 -17.95
C LYS A 320 -4.01 -15.04 -17.23
N ALA A 321 -4.02 -15.99 -16.31
CA ALA A 321 -5.20 -16.33 -15.52
C ALA A 321 -5.75 -15.11 -14.74
N LEU A 322 -4.86 -14.30 -14.16
CA LEU A 322 -5.23 -13.07 -13.46
C LEU A 322 -5.87 -12.03 -14.38
N VAL A 323 -5.28 -11.80 -15.57
CA VAL A 323 -5.78 -10.82 -16.55
C VAL A 323 -7.11 -11.28 -17.14
N ASP A 324 -7.26 -12.56 -17.50
CA ASP A 324 -8.49 -13.13 -18.02
C ASP A 324 -9.62 -12.97 -16.97
N PHE A 325 -9.38 -13.33 -15.72
CA PHE A 325 -10.35 -13.14 -14.66
C PHE A 325 -10.73 -11.66 -14.45
N ALA A 326 -9.75 -10.78 -14.45
CA ALA A 326 -10.00 -9.34 -14.29
C ALA A 326 -10.84 -8.77 -15.46
N SER A 327 -10.55 -9.17 -16.70
CA SER A 327 -11.29 -8.70 -17.88
C SER A 327 -12.68 -9.28 -17.98
N GLU A 328 -12.82 -10.60 -17.84
CA GLU A 328 -14.06 -11.32 -18.09
C GLU A 328 -15.03 -11.26 -16.91
N LYS A 329 -14.54 -11.54 -15.70
CA LYS A 329 -15.39 -11.64 -14.49
C LYS A 329 -15.55 -10.30 -13.78
N MET A 330 -14.45 -9.58 -13.54
CA MET A 330 -14.52 -8.27 -12.92
C MET A 330 -14.86 -7.15 -13.92
N GLN A 331 -14.86 -7.42 -15.23
CA GLN A 331 -15.10 -6.46 -16.31
C GLN A 331 -14.21 -5.21 -16.15
N TRP A 332 -12.95 -5.45 -15.86
CA TRP A 332 -11.95 -4.39 -15.75
C TRP A 332 -11.51 -3.98 -17.15
N SER A 333 -12.07 -2.88 -17.64
CA SER A 333 -11.97 -2.47 -19.05
C SER A 333 -10.57 -2.12 -19.54
N THR A 334 -9.62 -1.91 -18.63
CA THR A 334 -8.21 -1.64 -18.94
C THR A 334 -7.31 -2.86 -18.71
N ALA A 335 -7.89 -4.02 -18.38
CA ALA A 335 -7.11 -5.25 -18.20
C ALA A 335 -6.53 -5.69 -19.53
N VAL A 336 -5.22 -5.91 -19.57
CA VAL A 336 -4.46 -6.33 -20.73
C VAL A 336 -3.27 -7.19 -20.32
N TYR A 337 -3.07 -8.29 -21.03
CA TYR A 337 -1.89 -9.13 -20.85
C TYR A 337 -0.67 -8.47 -21.48
N VAL A 338 0.35 -8.20 -20.68
CA VAL A 338 1.63 -7.62 -21.12
C VAL A 338 2.73 -8.65 -20.88
N GLU A 339 3.12 -9.36 -21.94
CA GLU A 339 4.06 -10.50 -21.86
C GLU A 339 5.39 -10.13 -21.21
N SER A 340 5.89 -8.92 -21.46
CA SER A 340 7.16 -8.45 -20.86
C SER A 340 7.17 -8.35 -19.35
N LYS A 341 6.02 -8.44 -18.68
CA LYS A 341 5.90 -8.50 -17.22
C LYS A 341 6.06 -9.89 -16.64
N ALA A 342 5.88 -10.93 -17.45
CA ALA A 342 6.03 -12.32 -17.02
C ALA A 342 7.48 -12.81 -17.20
N LYS A 343 7.83 -13.83 -16.39
CA LYS A 343 9.07 -14.60 -16.54
C LYS A 343 8.88 -15.78 -17.46
#